data_38439e2cf4849d4f24ae59711658808f
#
_entry.id   38439e2cf4849d4f24ae59711658808f
#
_cell.length_a   1.000
_cell.length_b   1.000
_cell.length_c   1.000
_cell.angle_alpha   90.00
_cell.angle_beta   90.00
_cell.angle_gamma   90.00
#
_symmetry.space_group_name_H-M   'P 1'
#
loop_
_entity.id
_entity.type
_entity.pdbx_description
1 polymer ?
#
loop_
_entity_poly.entity_id
_entity_poly.type
_entity_poly.pdbx_seq_one_letter_code
_entity_poly.pdbx_strand_id
1 'polypeptide(L)'
;HRPAGQVISNGSLLIKGGKIAEIGTAITTESGAAVIDATGKNVYPGLILPNTDLGLSEIGSGVRGSNDYFELGEYNPSVRSVVAYNTDSKIINTLKANGILLACVVPQGRLLTGSSSVVQLDAWTWQDAIYKADNGMHLNMPALMRSPRRSGNQAGNTDPIKNGIKTIEDVESFLMQAQAYLKLNKKQGTNLKFEAMRPLFEKKQKLFVHADIARQILVAVDFAKKFDIDVVLVGGADSY
;
A
#
# COMPACT_ATOMS: atom_id res chain seq x y z
N HIS A 1 0.60 5.51 -25.67
CA HIS A 1 1.70 4.59 -25.38
C HIS A 1 1.15 3.32 -24.71
N ARG A 2 1.57 2.15 -25.15
CA ARG A 2 1.29 0.87 -24.49
C ARG A 2 2.38 0.59 -23.41
N PRO A 3 2.08 -0.15 -22.34
CA PRO A 3 3.09 -0.47 -21.31
C PRO A 3 4.36 -1.14 -21.86
N ALA A 4 4.27 -1.79 -23.02
CA ALA A 4 5.41 -2.42 -23.70
C ALA A 4 6.28 -1.46 -24.52
N GLY A 5 6.15 -0.15 -24.36
CA GLY A 5 6.93 0.86 -25.10
C GLY A 5 6.49 1.09 -26.54
N GLN A 6 5.43 0.44 -27.00
CA GLN A 6 4.91 0.63 -28.36
C GLN A 6 4.18 1.97 -28.48
N VAL A 7 4.60 2.80 -29.42
CA VAL A 7 3.96 4.08 -29.77
C VAL A 7 3.07 3.88 -30.98
N ILE A 8 1.83 4.37 -30.91
CA ILE A 8 0.90 4.39 -32.05
C ILE A 8 0.74 5.84 -32.48
N SER A 9 1.30 6.20 -33.63
CA SER A 9 1.15 7.52 -34.23
C SER A 9 -0.25 7.67 -34.85
N ASN A 10 -0.88 8.83 -34.63
CA ASN A 10 -2.24 9.13 -35.12
C ASN A 10 -3.26 8.06 -34.66
N GLY A 11 -3.07 7.57 -33.44
CA GLY A 11 -3.91 6.51 -32.88
C GLY A 11 -5.22 7.05 -32.33
N SER A 12 -6.24 6.21 -32.34
CA SER A 12 -7.53 6.41 -31.68
C SER A 12 -7.71 5.42 -30.53
N LEU A 13 -8.45 5.82 -29.51
CA LEU A 13 -8.77 5.02 -28.33
C LEU A 13 -10.29 4.99 -28.15
N LEU A 14 -10.90 3.82 -28.17
CA LEU A 14 -12.32 3.63 -27.87
C LEU A 14 -12.48 3.16 -26.42
N ILE A 15 -13.31 3.88 -25.66
CA ILE A 15 -13.65 3.54 -24.27
C ILE A 15 -15.15 3.19 -24.22
N LYS A 16 -15.47 2.03 -23.63
CA LYS A 16 -16.85 1.58 -23.37
C LYS A 16 -16.98 1.09 -21.94
N GLY A 17 -17.98 1.59 -21.21
CA GLY A 17 -18.22 1.16 -19.83
C GLY A 17 -17.01 1.35 -18.91
N GLY A 18 -16.26 2.43 -19.09
CA GLY A 18 -15.06 2.72 -18.28
C GLY A 18 -13.83 1.85 -18.60
N LYS A 19 -13.88 1.05 -19.66
CA LYS A 19 -12.78 0.17 -20.08
C LYS A 19 -12.32 0.51 -21.51
N ILE A 20 -11.03 0.28 -21.78
CA ILE A 20 -10.49 0.37 -23.12
C ILE A 20 -11.04 -0.81 -23.94
N ALA A 21 -11.87 -0.49 -24.94
CA ALA A 21 -12.44 -1.49 -25.83
C ALA A 21 -11.52 -1.74 -27.04
N GLU A 22 -10.94 -0.68 -27.62
CA GLU A 22 -10.10 -0.79 -28.79
C GLU A 22 -9.03 0.31 -28.82
N ILE A 23 -7.85 0.00 -29.36
CA ILE A 23 -6.77 0.95 -29.63
C ILE A 23 -6.23 0.68 -31.03
N GLY A 24 -6.27 1.68 -31.92
CA GLY A 24 -5.79 1.53 -33.29
C GLY A 24 -5.72 2.84 -34.05
N THR A 25 -5.36 2.77 -35.31
CA THR A 25 -5.29 3.95 -36.20
C THR A 25 -6.59 4.16 -36.99
N ALA A 26 -7.45 3.15 -37.07
CA ALA A 26 -8.73 3.19 -37.79
C ALA A 26 -9.81 2.52 -36.94
N ILE A 27 -10.37 3.28 -36.00
CA ILE A 27 -11.47 2.82 -35.14
C ILE A 27 -12.78 3.40 -35.68
N THR A 28 -13.77 2.54 -35.90
CA THR A 28 -15.11 3.00 -36.29
C THR A 28 -15.83 3.56 -35.07
N THR A 29 -16.20 4.82 -35.15
CA THR A 29 -16.95 5.50 -34.06
C THR A 29 -18.41 5.02 -34.12
N GLU A 30 -18.95 4.61 -32.99
CA GLU A 30 -20.37 4.25 -32.88
C GLU A 30 -21.25 5.50 -32.86
N SER A 31 -22.46 5.37 -33.37
CA SER A 31 -23.44 6.46 -33.33
C SER A 31 -23.72 6.85 -31.90
N GLY A 32 -23.58 8.16 -31.56
CA GLY A 32 -23.80 8.69 -30.23
C GLY A 32 -22.56 8.67 -29.31
N ALA A 33 -21.40 8.23 -29.76
CA ALA A 33 -20.18 8.32 -28.98
C ALA A 33 -19.69 9.78 -28.88
N ALA A 34 -19.28 10.19 -27.68
CA ALA A 34 -18.60 11.48 -27.49
C ALA A 34 -17.16 11.35 -28.05
N VAL A 35 -16.80 12.24 -28.98
CA VAL A 35 -15.47 12.28 -29.57
C VAL A 35 -14.67 13.41 -28.95
N ILE A 36 -13.49 13.08 -28.41
CA ILE A 36 -12.52 14.05 -27.90
C ILE A 36 -11.37 14.14 -28.92
N ASP A 37 -11.20 15.31 -29.55
CA ASP A 37 -10.06 15.55 -30.43
C ASP A 37 -8.79 15.79 -29.59
N ALA A 38 -7.82 14.88 -29.75
CA ALA A 38 -6.51 14.94 -29.12
C ALA A 38 -5.38 15.21 -30.13
N THR A 39 -5.70 15.81 -31.29
CA THR A 39 -4.71 16.13 -32.33
C THR A 39 -3.56 16.95 -31.74
N GLY A 40 -2.32 16.57 -32.05
CA GLY A 40 -1.11 17.19 -31.53
C GLY A 40 -0.79 16.89 -30.06
N LYS A 41 -1.55 16.03 -29.38
CA LYS A 41 -1.33 15.62 -28.01
C LYS A 41 -0.91 14.15 -27.92
N ASN A 42 -0.22 13.83 -26.82
CA ASN A 42 0.11 12.46 -26.46
C ASN A 42 -0.84 11.95 -25.38
N VAL A 43 -1.36 10.74 -25.54
CA VAL A 43 -2.23 10.08 -24.56
C VAL A 43 -1.41 9.00 -23.83
N TYR A 44 -1.39 9.07 -22.52
CA TYR A 44 -0.71 8.12 -21.64
C TYR A 44 -1.69 7.53 -20.62
N PRO A 45 -1.45 6.31 -20.12
CA PRO A 45 -2.13 5.83 -18.93
C PRO A 45 -1.87 6.76 -17.75
N GLY A 46 -2.86 6.97 -16.89
CA GLY A 46 -2.66 7.69 -15.63
C GLY A 46 -1.63 6.99 -14.74
N LEU A 47 -0.85 7.79 -14.03
CA LEU A 47 0.15 7.28 -13.09
C LEU A 47 -0.51 6.81 -11.80
N ILE A 48 0.09 5.79 -11.18
CA ILE A 48 -0.33 5.24 -9.89
C ILE A 48 0.79 5.51 -8.89
N LEU A 49 0.47 6.11 -7.76
CA LEU A 49 1.38 6.30 -6.65
C LEU A 49 1.30 5.07 -5.73
N PRO A 50 2.31 4.19 -5.71
CA PRO A 50 2.15 2.85 -5.13
C PRO A 50 2.28 2.80 -3.60
N ASN A 51 2.88 3.82 -2.98
CA ASN A 51 3.13 3.88 -1.54
C ASN A 51 3.18 5.35 -1.09
N THR A 52 2.18 5.79 -0.34
CA THR A 52 2.06 7.19 0.09
C THR A 52 1.19 7.32 1.33
N ASP A 53 1.40 8.39 2.07
CA ASP A 53 0.53 8.88 3.16
C ASP A 53 -0.40 10.02 2.72
N LEU A 54 -0.60 10.18 1.41
CA LEU A 54 -1.49 11.18 0.82
C LEU A 54 -2.86 11.18 1.49
N GLY A 55 -3.32 12.35 1.92
CA GLY A 55 -4.60 12.53 2.60
C GLY A 55 -4.65 11.99 4.04
N LEU A 56 -3.58 11.34 4.52
CA LEU A 56 -3.40 10.98 5.93
C LEU A 56 -2.49 12.01 6.64
N SER A 57 -1.64 12.69 5.89
CA SER A 57 -0.72 13.72 6.37
C SER A 57 -0.80 14.94 5.47
N GLU A 58 -0.94 16.12 6.07
CA GLU A 58 -1.09 17.38 5.33
C GLU A 58 0.17 18.26 5.45
N ILE A 59 0.34 19.14 4.48
CA ILE A 59 1.36 20.20 4.54
C ILE A 59 1.02 21.12 5.71
N GLY A 60 1.93 21.29 6.65
CA GLY A 60 1.67 22.10 7.82
C GLY A 60 1.20 21.31 9.04
N SER A 61 1.92 20.26 9.35
CA SER A 61 1.69 19.28 10.43
C SER A 61 1.49 19.84 11.85
N GLY A 62 1.52 21.16 12.04
CA GLY A 62 1.29 21.82 13.33
C GLY A 62 -0.17 22.01 13.73
N VAL A 63 -1.12 21.75 12.83
CA VAL A 63 -2.55 21.90 13.10
C VAL A 63 -3.11 20.57 13.61
N ARG A 64 -3.80 20.61 14.76
CA ARG A 64 -4.46 19.44 15.34
C ARG A 64 -5.44 18.84 14.32
N GLY A 65 -5.37 17.53 14.07
CA GLY A 65 -6.22 16.82 13.11
C GLY A 65 -5.75 16.89 11.65
N SER A 66 -4.61 17.54 11.37
CA SER A 66 -4.04 17.55 10.01
C SER A 66 -3.31 16.26 9.64
N ASN A 67 -3.06 15.39 10.61
CA ASN A 67 -2.35 14.14 10.44
C ASN A 67 -3.07 13.00 11.15
N ASP A 68 -3.47 11.99 10.41
CA ASP A 68 -4.06 10.74 10.90
C ASP A 68 -3.44 9.54 10.18
N TYR A 69 -2.11 9.49 10.20
CA TYR A 69 -1.34 8.50 9.48
C TYR A 69 -0.70 7.44 10.37
N PHE A 70 -0.65 7.67 11.69
CA PHE A 70 0.11 6.85 12.63
C PHE A 70 -0.74 6.40 13.81
N GLU A 71 -0.77 5.09 14.06
CA GLU A 71 -1.41 4.49 15.22
C GLU A 71 -0.42 4.00 16.27
N LEU A 72 -0.81 4.10 17.54
CA LEU A 72 -0.03 3.59 18.66
C LEU A 72 -0.07 2.06 18.73
N GLY A 73 1.02 1.47 19.21
CA GLY A 73 1.17 0.03 19.35
C GLY A 73 1.97 -0.60 18.20
N GLU A 74 2.31 -1.86 18.38
CA GLU A 74 3.16 -2.60 17.44
C GLU A 74 2.35 -3.43 16.45
N TYR A 75 1.14 -3.85 16.84
CA TYR A 75 0.28 -4.72 16.03
C TYR A 75 -1.10 -4.08 15.87
N ASN A 76 -1.33 -3.46 14.73
CA ASN A 76 -2.56 -2.73 14.38
C ASN A 76 -3.22 -3.25 13.08
N PRO A 77 -3.40 -4.57 12.88
CA PRO A 77 -3.93 -5.11 11.62
C PRO A 77 -5.35 -4.68 11.31
N SER A 78 -6.14 -4.23 12.30
CA SER A 78 -7.50 -3.75 12.13
C SER A 78 -7.59 -2.29 11.66
N VAL A 79 -6.46 -1.57 11.61
CA VAL A 79 -6.42 -0.21 11.07
C VAL A 79 -6.57 -0.24 9.55
N ARG A 80 -7.38 0.66 9.03
CA ARG A 80 -7.66 0.81 7.59
C ARG A 80 -7.40 2.24 7.18
N SER A 81 -6.37 2.47 6.39
CA SER A 81 -5.95 3.82 5.98
C SER A 81 -7.06 4.65 5.33
N VAL A 82 -7.93 4.00 4.55
CA VAL A 82 -8.96 4.70 3.78
C VAL A 82 -9.99 5.42 4.65
N VAL A 83 -10.21 4.98 5.88
CA VAL A 83 -11.18 5.62 6.81
C VAL A 83 -10.70 7.01 7.24
N ALA A 84 -9.38 7.19 7.33
CA ALA A 84 -8.75 8.47 7.67
C ALA A 84 -8.41 9.32 6.43
N TYR A 85 -8.69 8.83 5.22
CA TYR A 85 -8.32 9.50 3.98
C TYR A 85 -9.09 10.80 3.78
N ASN A 86 -8.36 11.91 3.72
CA ASN A 86 -8.89 13.23 3.45
C ASN A 86 -8.93 13.51 1.94
N THR A 87 -10.14 13.53 1.37
CA THR A 87 -10.35 13.84 -0.06
C THR A 87 -10.14 15.31 -0.41
N ASP A 88 -10.14 16.21 0.60
CA ASP A 88 -9.93 17.64 0.42
C ASP A 88 -8.46 18.06 0.57
N SER A 89 -7.55 17.09 0.65
CA SER A 89 -6.11 17.39 0.73
C SER A 89 -5.66 18.24 -0.46
N LYS A 90 -5.03 19.37 -0.17
CA LYS A 90 -4.57 20.33 -1.18
C LYS A 90 -3.47 19.75 -2.09
N ILE A 91 -2.79 18.69 -1.64
CA ILE A 91 -1.77 17.99 -2.41
C ILE A 91 -2.39 17.27 -3.61
N ILE A 92 -3.63 16.79 -3.49
CA ILE A 92 -4.34 16.01 -4.52
C ILE A 92 -4.40 16.75 -5.84
N ASN A 93 -4.77 18.03 -5.84
CA ASN A 93 -4.87 18.81 -7.08
C ASN A 93 -3.55 18.92 -7.82
N THR A 94 -2.44 19.07 -7.10
CA THR A 94 -1.10 19.08 -7.68
C THR A 94 -0.75 17.73 -8.31
N LEU A 95 -1.08 16.63 -7.64
CA LEU A 95 -0.82 15.28 -8.15
C LEU A 95 -1.65 14.99 -9.40
N LYS A 96 -2.94 15.35 -9.41
CA LYS A 96 -3.84 15.24 -10.59
C LYS A 96 -3.30 16.01 -11.78
N ALA A 97 -2.85 17.26 -11.57
CA ALA A 97 -2.25 18.09 -12.62
C ALA A 97 -0.99 17.46 -13.23
N ASN A 98 -0.28 16.62 -12.48
CA ASN A 98 0.89 15.86 -12.94
C ASN A 98 0.54 14.46 -13.46
N GLY A 99 -0.74 14.14 -13.66
CA GLY A 99 -1.19 12.88 -14.27
C GLY A 99 -1.25 11.68 -13.32
N ILE A 100 -1.15 11.89 -12.00
CA ILE A 100 -1.38 10.84 -11.01
C ILE A 100 -2.89 10.75 -10.74
N LEU A 101 -3.48 9.60 -11.04
CA LEU A 101 -4.93 9.39 -10.94
C LEU A 101 -5.33 8.44 -9.82
N LEU A 102 -4.43 7.55 -9.42
CA LEU A 102 -4.63 6.59 -8.33
C LEU A 102 -3.48 6.67 -7.33
N ALA A 103 -3.77 6.42 -6.06
CA ALA A 103 -2.78 6.33 -5.01
C ALA A 103 -3.07 5.15 -4.08
N CYS A 104 -2.05 4.42 -3.67
CA CYS A 104 -2.14 3.44 -2.60
C CYS A 104 -1.78 4.15 -1.29
N VAL A 105 -2.80 4.43 -0.50
CA VAL A 105 -2.67 5.14 0.78
C VAL A 105 -2.33 4.14 1.87
N VAL A 106 -1.17 4.34 2.54
CA VAL A 106 -0.57 3.39 3.47
C VAL A 106 -0.52 3.97 4.88
N PRO A 107 -1.08 3.27 5.88
CA PRO A 107 -0.99 3.71 7.27
C PRO A 107 0.44 3.53 7.76
N GLN A 108 0.94 4.51 8.47
CA GLN A 108 2.24 4.44 9.13
C GLN A 108 2.11 3.81 10.52
N GLY A 109 3.21 3.31 11.07
CA GLY A 109 3.19 2.66 12.38
C GLY A 109 4.52 2.00 12.69
N ARG A 110 4.52 1.13 13.74
CA ARG A 110 5.75 0.46 14.18
C ARG A 110 6.01 -0.83 13.42
N LEU A 111 5.34 -1.92 13.75
CA LEU A 111 5.52 -3.23 13.11
C LEU A 111 4.38 -3.50 12.12
N LEU A 112 3.28 -4.03 12.58
CA LEU A 112 2.11 -4.29 11.74
C LEU A 112 1.20 -3.06 11.77
N THR A 113 1.18 -2.29 10.67
CA THR A 113 0.62 -0.94 10.67
C THR A 113 -0.85 -0.88 10.25
N GLY A 114 -1.34 -1.91 9.58
CA GLY A 114 -2.72 -1.97 9.08
C GLY A 114 -2.82 -2.15 7.59
N SER A 115 -4.01 -1.97 7.07
CA SER A 115 -4.33 -2.18 5.66
C SER A 115 -4.28 -0.89 4.85
N SER A 116 -3.55 -0.92 3.74
CA SER A 116 -3.61 0.12 2.71
C SER A 116 -4.81 -0.07 1.78
N SER A 117 -5.24 1.02 1.16
CA SER A 117 -6.26 1.00 0.12
C SER A 117 -5.82 1.79 -1.09
N VAL A 118 -6.24 1.37 -2.27
CA VAL A 118 -6.06 2.14 -3.50
C VAL A 118 -7.24 3.07 -3.66
N VAL A 119 -6.95 4.36 -3.78
CA VAL A 119 -7.95 5.42 -3.95
C VAL A 119 -7.80 6.11 -5.28
N GLN A 120 -8.90 6.55 -5.86
CA GLN A 120 -8.92 7.52 -6.95
C GLN A 120 -8.83 8.94 -6.38
N LEU A 121 -8.14 9.83 -7.10
CA LEU A 121 -7.89 11.19 -6.62
C LEU A 121 -9.03 12.17 -6.96
N ASP A 122 -10.08 11.72 -7.64
CA ASP A 122 -11.25 12.53 -8.00
C ASP A 122 -12.49 12.01 -7.28
N ALA A 123 -12.65 12.37 -6.02
CA ALA A 123 -13.70 11.87 -5.14
C ALA A 123 -14.16 12.92 -4.15
N TRP A 124 -15.44 12.86 -3.74
CA TRP A 124 -16.03 13.75 -2.75
C TRP A 124 -15.86 13.24 -1.32
N THR A 125 -15.95 11.92 -1.14
CA THR A 125 -15.84 11.26 0.15
C THR A 125 -14.82 10.14 0.09
N TRP A 126 -14.33 9.68 1.24
CA TRP A 126 -13.42 8.54 1.28
C TRP A 126 -14.08 7.26 0.71
N GLN A 127 -15.41 7.10 0.82
CA GLN A 127 -16.15 5.98 0.24
C GLN A 127 -16.10 6.03 -1.29
N ASP A 128 -16.32 7.21 -1.88
CA ASP A 128 -16.24 7.42 -3.33
C ASP A 128 -14.80 7.24 -3.86
N ALA A 129 -13.83 7.56 -3.01
CA ALA A 129 -12.42 7.43 -3.36
C ALA A 129 -11.97 5.96 -3.52
N ILE A 130 -12.67 5.00 -2.94
CA ILE A 130 -12.24 3.60 -2.93
C ILE A 130 -12.24 3.03 -4.35
N TYR A 131 -11.04 2.81 -4.90
CA TYR A 131 -10.85 2.00 -6.10
C TYR A 131 -10.67 0.52 -5.73
N LYS A 132 -9.87 0.23 -4.70
CA LYS A 132 -9.70 -1.11 -4.13
C LYS A 132 -9.45 -0.98 -2.63
N ALA A 133 -10.42 -1.42 -1.83
CA ALA A 133 -10.29 -1.45 -0.38
C ALA A 133 -9.30 -2.53 0.08
N ASP A 134 -8.62 -2.26 1.19
CA ASP A 134 -7.79 -3.21 1.94
C ASP A 134 -6.83 -4.01 1.03
N ASN A 135 -6.15 -3.29 0.14
CA ASN A 135 -5.30 -3.86 -0.91
C ASN A 135 -4.14 -4.69 -0.35
N GLY A 136 -3.58 -4.29 0.78
CA GLY A 136 -2.46 -4.98 1.41
C GLY A 136 -2.30 -4.64 2.88
N MET A 137 -1.85 -5.61 3.66
CA MET A 137 -1.41 -5.47 5.04
C MET A 137 0.06 -5.05 5.06
N HIS A 138 0.45 -4.07 5.88
CA HIS A 138 1.81 -3.55 5.90
C HIS A 138 2.57 -3.98 7.15
N LEU A 139 3.78 -4.48 6.95
CA LEU A 139 4.73 -4.89 7.99
C LEU A 139 6.06 -4.16 7.79
N ASN A 140 6.48 -3.38 8.79
CA ASN A 140 7.80 -2.78 8.85
C ASN A 140 8.78 -3.75 9.50
N MET A 141 9.83 -4.13 8.79
CA MET A 141 10.86 -5.01 9.35
C MET A 141 11.70 -4.29 10.40
N PRO A 142 11.99 -4.94 11.55
CA PRO A 142 12.87 -4.37 12.56
C PRO A 142 14.30 -4.22 12.03
N ALA A 143 15.06 -3.32 12.64
CA ALA A 143 16.46 -3.13 12.27
C ALA A 143 17.28 -4.37 12.60
N LEU A 144 17.96 -4.93 11.61
CA LEU A 144 18.88 -6.08 11.71
C LEU A 144 20.35 -5.69 11.46
N MET A 145 20.65 -4.39 11.55
CA MET A 145 21.99 -3.84 11.42
C MET A 145 22.29 -2.85 12.57
N ARG A 146 23.58 -2.76 12.91
CA ARG A 146 24.06 -1.68 13.77
C ARG A 146 24.19 -0.40 12.96
N SER A 147 23.50 0.67 13.37
CA SER A 147 23.66 1.98 12.72
C SER A 147 24.99 2.62 13.14
N PRO A 148 25.87 3.01 12.21
CA PRO A 148 27.12 3.70 12.54
C PRO A 148 26.91 5.06 13.24
N ARG A 149 25.75 5.69 13.06
CA ARG A 149 25.43 7.02 13.58
C ARG A 149 25.00 7.05 15.05
N ARG A 150 24.82 5.91 15.72
CA ARG A 150 24.44 5.85 17.14
C ARG A 150 25.60 5.50 18.09
N SER A 151 26.85 5.72 17.68
CA SER A 151 28.04 5.52 18.53
C SER A 151 28.31 6.68 19.51
N GLY A 152 27.38 7.59 19.73
CA GLY A 152 27.47 8.66 20.73
C GLY A 152 26.71 8.28 21.98
N ASN A 153 27.45 7.93 23.05
CA ASN A 153 27.09 7.97 24.49
C ASN A 153 25.63 7.76 24.95
N GLN A 154 24.87 6.83 24.37
CA GLN A 154 23.71 6.29 25.06
C GLN A 154 24.01 4.83 25.45
N ALA A 155 24.48 4.66 26.66
CA ALA A 155 24.67 3.39 27.33
C ALA A 155 23.32 2.71 27.64
N GLY A 156 22.61 2.31 26.62
CA GLY A 156 21.57 1.30 26.66
C GLY A 156 22.17 0.01 26.11
N ASN A 157 22.41 -0.95 26.98
CA ASN A 157 23.15 -2.19 26.77
C ASN A 157 22.39 -3.22 25.90
N THR A 158 21.68 -2.78 24.85
CA THR A 158 20.88 -3.65 23.99
C THR A 158 21.43 -3.68 22.57
N ASP A 159 21.89 -4.84 22.14
CA ASP A 159 22.34 -5.08 20.76
C ASP A 159 21.13 -4.95 19.81
N PRO A 160 21.11 -3.99 18.86
CA PRO A 160 20.00 -3.79 17.94
C PRO A 160 19.65 -5.04 17.15
N ILE A 161 20.65 -5.85 16.80
CA ILE A 161 20.45 -7.10 16.05
C ILE A 161 19.71 -8.11 16.92
N LYS A 162 20.13 -8.29 18.18
CA LYS A 162 19.45 -9.20 19.11
C LYS A 162 17.99 -8.80 19.35
N ASN A 163 17.75 -7.50 19.53
CA ASN A 163 16.39 -6.99 19.67
C ASN A 163 15.58 -7.18 18.38
N GLY A 164 16.16 -6.95 17.21
CA GLY A 164 15.51 -7.17 15.94
C GLY A 164 15.11 -8.63 15.74
N ILE A 165 15.97 -9.59 16.08
CA ILE A 165 15.67 -11.03 16.03
C ILE A 165 14.49 -11.35 16.95
N LYS A 166 14.53 -10.88 18.21
CA LYS A 166 13.41 -11.08 19.14
C LYS A 166 12.10 -10.51 18.60
N THR A 167 12.14 -9.32 18.01
CA THR A 167 10.96 -8.72 17.39
C THR A 167 10.41 -9.55 16.24
N ILE A 168 11.27 -10.21 15.45
CA ILE A 168 10.84 -11.14 14.40
C ILE A 168 10.14 -12.35 15.00
N GLU A 169 10.68 -12.93 16.07
CA GLU A 169 10.06 -14.05 16.80
C GLU A 169 8.68 -13.66 17.37
N ASP A 170 8.54 -12.44 17.88
CA ASP A 170 7.28 -11.90 18.38
C ASP A 170 6.25 -11.73 17.23
N VAL A 171 6.67 -11.23 16.06
CA VAL A 171 5.82 -11.15 14.85
C VAL A 171 5.39 -12.54 14.40
N GLU A 172 6.30 -13.52 14.35
CA GLU A 172 5.96 -14.89 14.01
C GLU A 172 4.92 -15.49 14.97
N SER A 173 5.14 -15.28 16.28
CA SER A 173 4.20 -15.72 17.31
C SER A 173 2.81 -15.11 17.11
N PHE A 174 2.74 -13.81 16.79
CA PHE A 174 1.48 -13.13 16.52
C PHE A 174 0.78 -13.71 15.28
N LEU A 175 1.51 -13.98 14.19
CA LEU A 175 0.96 -14.60 12.97
C LEU A 175 0.44 -16.02 13.26
N MET A 176 1.18 -16.83 14.03
CA MET A 176 0.75 -18.18 14.44
C MET A 176 -0.53 -18.12 15.29
N GLN A 177 -0.62 -17.21 16.25
CA GLN A 177 -1.82 -17.02 17.09
C GLN A 177 -3.02 -16.61 16.24
N ALA A 178 -2.86 -15.69 15.29
CA ALA A 178 -3.91 -15.27 14.38
C ALA A 178 -4.39 -16.46 13.52
N GLN A 179 -3.47 -17.24 12.95
CA GLN A 179 -3.81 -18.41 12.15
C GLN A 179 -4.54 -19.47 12.98
N ALA A 180 -4.10 -19.74 14.20
CA ALA A 180 -4.77 -20.68 15.11
C ALA A 180 -6.18 -20.20 15.47
N TYR A 181 -6.32 -18.91 15.81
CA TYR A 181 -7.64 -18.31 16.11
C TYR A 181 -8.61 -18.43 14.94
N LEU A 182 -8.14 -18.21 13.72
CA LEU A 182 -8.99 -18.28 12.51
C LEU A 182 -9.44 -19.70 12.18
N LYS A 183 -8.73 -20.73 12.65
CA LYS A 183 -9.10 -22.15 12.49
C LYS A 183 -10.11 -22.66 13.53
N LEU A 184 -10.38 -21.89 14.59
CA LEU A 184 -11.33 -22.31 15.63
C LEU A 184 -12.76 -22.32 15.10
N ASN A 185 -13.47 -23.45 15.30
CA ASN A 185 -14.87 -23.64 14.92
C ASN A 185 -15.84 -22.87 15.85
N LYS A 186 -15.48 -22.71 17.13
CA LYS A 186 -16.23 -21.94 18.12
C LYS A 186 -15.31 -20.94 18.78
N LYS A 187 -15.62 -19.65 18.64
CA LYS A 187 -14.87 -18.55 19.23
C LYS A 187 -15.56 -18.08 20.51
N GLN A 188 -14.83 -17.91 21.58
CA GLN A 188 -15.34 -17.37 22.85
C GLN A 188 -15.45 -15.84 22.85
N GLY A 189 -15.28 -15.21 21.70
CA GLY A 189 -15.33 -13.77 21.48
C GLY A 189 -14.65 -13.40 20.17
N THR A 190 -14.91 -12.20 19.70
CA THR A 190 -14.30 -11.71 18.45
C THR A 190 -13.04 -10.92 18.76
N ASN A 191 -11.91 -11.40 18.28
CA ASN A 191 -10.66 -10.63 18.28
C ASN A 191 -10.53 -9.89 16.94
N LEU A 192 -10.81 -8.58 16.94
CA LEU A 192 -10.81 -7.76 15.73
C LEU A 192 -9.45 -7.73 15.04
N LYS A 193 -8.35 -7.79 15.78
CA LYS A 193 -7.00 -7.82 15.19
C LYS A 193 -6.77 -9.11 14.40
N PHE A 194 -7.18 -10.25 14.94
CA PHE A 194 -7.03 -11.53 14.23
C PHE A 194 -8.03 -11.69 13.09
N GLU A 195 -9.27 -11.18 13.23
CA GLU A 195 -10.24 -11.19 12.13
C GLU A 195 -9.75 -10.34 10.94
N ALA A 196 -9.11 -9.20 11.20
CA ALA A 196 -8.55 -8.35 10.15
C ALA A 196 -7.43 -9.04 9.34
N MET A 197 -6.82 -10.10 9.88
CA MET A 197 -5.79 -10.88 9.18
C MET A 197 -6.36 -12.02 8.33
N ARG A 198 -7.66 -12.30 8.40
CA ARG A 198 -8.30 -13.36 7.62
C ARG A 198 -8.04 -13.25 6.12
N PRO A 199 -8.21 -12.07 5.47
CA PRO A 199 -7.95 -11.92 4.04
C PRO A 199 -6.50 -12.26 3.64
N LEU A 200 -5.53 -12.02 4.54
CA LEU A 200 -4.13 -12.36 4.32
C LEU A 200 -3.94 -13.88 4.20
N PHE A 201 -4.47 -14.68 5.15
CA PHE A 201 -4.36 -16.13 5.12
C PHE A 201 -5.25 -16.79 4.06
N GLU A 202 -6.30 -16.10 3.59
CA GLU A 202 -7.14 -16.54 2.47
C GLU A 202 -6.57 -16.10 1.10
N LYS A 203 -5.38 -15.51 1.04
CA LYS A 203 -4.73 -14.96 -0.18
C LYS A 203 -5.57 -13.93 -0.95
N LYS A 204 -6.51 -13.29 -0.26
CA LYS A 204 -7.31 -12.18 -0.78
C LYS A 204 -6.60 -10.83 -0.63
N GLN A 205 -5.62 -10.77 0.27
CA GLN A 205 -4.81 -9.62 0.59
C GLN A 205 -3.33 -10.04 0.63
N LYS A 206 -2.42 -9.17 0.22
CA LYS A 206 -0.97 -9.40 0.26
C LYS A 206 -0.35 -8.77 1.49
N LEU A 207 0.77 -9.34 1.97
CA LEU A 207 1.60 -8.73 2.98
C LEU A 207 2.68 -7.86 2.31
N PHE A 208 2.60 -6.55 2.49
CA PHE A 208 3.61 -5.60 2.04
C PHE A 208 4.68 -5.46 3.13
N VAL A 209 5.86 -5.97 2.87
CA VAL A 209 6.97 -5.96 3.82
C VAL A 209 7.95 -4.85 3.46
N HIS A 210 8.08 -3.87 4.34
CA HIS A 210 9.04 -2.78 4.20
C HIS A 210 10.40 -3.25 4.69
N ALA A 211 11.32 -3.50 3.77
CA ALA A 211 12.65 -4.03 4.03
C ALA A 211 13.64 -3.58 2.95
N ASP A 212 14.82 -3.16 3.36
CA ASP A 212 15.87 -2.65 2.46
C ASP A 212 17.09 -3.56 2.41
N ILE A 213 17.46 -4.18 3.53
CA ILE A 213 18.66 -5.00 3.63
C ILE A 213 18.40 -6.49 3.39
N ALA A 214 19.36 -7.20 2.83
CA ALA A 214 19.27 -8.61 2.46
C ALA A 214 18.72 -9.50 3.59
N ARG A 215 19.15 -9.29 4.84
CA ARG A 215 18.65 -10.06 6.00
C ARG A 215 17.15 -9.90 6.24
N GLN A 216 16.62 -8.69 6.11
CA GLN A 216 15.18 -8.43 6.26
C GLN A 216 14.41 -9.06 5.11
N ILE A 217 14.95 -9.00 3.89
CA ILE A 217 14.34 -9.59 2.68
C ILE A 217 14.24 -11.11 2.82
N LEU A 218 15.30 -11.78 3.31
CA LEU A 218 15.27 -13.21 3.56
C LEU A 218 14.21 -13.61 4.59
N VAL A 219 14.06 -12.85 5.68
CA VAL A 219 12.98 -13.07 6.67
C VAL A 219 11.60 -12.91 6.03
N ALA A 220 11.41 -11.92 5.15
CA ALA A 220 10.15 -11.74 4.42
C ALA A 220 9.82 -12.97 3.53
N VAL A 221 10.83 -13.54 2.87
CA VAL A 221 10.68 -14.76 2.07
C VAL A 221 10.34 -15.96 2.95
N ASP A 222 10.95 -16.06 4.14
CA ASP A 222 10.65 -17.13 5.09
C ASP A 222 9.22 -17.02 5.64
N PHE A 223 8.72 -15.80 5.90
CA PHE A 223 7.32 -15.58 6.26
C PHE A 223 6.36 -16.03 5.15
N ALA A 224 6.66 -15.69 3.88
CA ALA A 224 5.85 -16.12 2.74
C ALA A 224 5.71 -17.64 2.70
N LYS A 225 6.82 -18.38 2.88
CA LYS A 225 6.86 -19.85 2.87
C LYS A 225 6.19 -20.46 4.09
N LYS A 226 6.51 -19.95 5.30
CA LYS A 226 6.06 -20.52 6.57
C LYS A 226 4.56 -20.40 6.76
N PHE A 227 3.98 -19.26 6.36
CA PHE A 227 2.55 -18.95 6.56
C PHE A 227 1.70 -19.13 5.31
N ASP A 228 2.30 -19.53 4.18
CA ASP A 228 1.64 -19.66 2.88
C ASP A 228 0.88 -18.39 2.49
N ILE A 229 1.55 -17.22 2.57
CA ILE A 229 1.00 -15.90 2.26
C ILE A 229 1.74 -15.26 1.10
N ASP A 230 1.03 -14.41 0.35
CA ASP A 230 1.64 -13.63 -0.73
C ASP A 230 2.33 -12.39 -0.16
N VAL A 231 3.63 -12.26 -0.42
CA VAL A 231 4.46 -11.14 0.04
C VAL A 231 4.82 -10.21 -1.12
N VAL A 232 4.76 -8.91 -0.86
CA VAL A 232 5.28 -7.85 -1.73
C VAL A 232 6.36 -7.10 -0.98
N LEU A 233 7.56 -7.01 -1.55
CA LEU A 233 8.65 -6.24 -0.98
C LEU A 233 8.48 -4.75 -1.30
N VAL A 234 8.62 -3.90 -0.29
CA VAL A 234 8.64 -2.43 -0.42
C VAL A 234 10.01 -1.93 0.01
N GLY A 235 10.67 -1.16 -0.84
CA GLY A 235 12.09 -0.78 -0.70
C GLY A 235 12.98 -1.74 -1.47
N GLY A 236 13.65 -2.65 -0.79
CA GLY A 236 14.44 -3.70 -1.42
C GLY A 236 15.77 -3.22 -2.00
N ALA A 237 16.45 -2.28 -1.33
CA ALA A 237 17.72 -1.73 -1.81
C ALA A 237 18.78 -2.82 -2.08
N ASP A 238 18.79 -3.92 -1.31
CA ASP A 238 19.72 -5.05 -1.46
C ASP A 238 19.10 -6.25 -2.19
N SER A 239 18.10 -6.05 -3.05
CA SER A 239 17.33 -7.15 -3.66
C SER A 239 17.92 -7.73 -4.96
N TYR A 240 19.09 -7.29 -5.41
CA TYR A 240 19.75 -7.84 -6.62
C TYR A 240 20.72 -8.98 -6.31
#